data_1a8b4f698529aa2ea5e3b2f991a107d2
#
_entry.id   1a8b4f698529aa2ea5e3b2f991a107d2
#
_cell.length_a   1.000
_cell.length_b   1.000
_cell.length_c   1.000
_cell.angle_alpha   90.00
_cell.angle_beta   90.00
_cell.angle_gamma   90.00
#
_symmetry.space_group_name_H-M   'P 1'
#
loop_
_entity.id
_entity.type
_entity.pdbx_description
1 polymer ?
#
loop_
_entity_poly.entity_id
_entity_poly.type
_entity_poly.pdbx_seq_one_letter_code
_entity_poly.pdbx_strand_id
1 'polypeptide(L)' 'MRNLIRWAKNNNIEYIKSGDKITLLLGSIYTVEVIKGKNKYYMKKLKYNNEVAQADFSLWGYIEDVLNSTLKRA' A
#
# COMPACT_ATOMS: atom_id res chain seq x y z
N MET A 1 -10.67 -4.82 2.01
CA MET A 1 -9.22 -4.59 2.30
C MET A 1 -8.83 -4.78 3.76
N ARG A 2 -9.42 -5.80 4.35
CA ARG A 2 -9.18 -6.14 5.75
C ARG A 2 -7.71 -6.48 6.02
N ASN A 3 -7.09 -7.24 5.12
CA ASN A 3 -5.69 -7.65 5.28
C ASN A 3 -4.73 -6.45 5.28
N LEU A 4 -5.02 -5.46 4.45
CA LEU A 4 -4.19 -4.26 4.34
C LEU A 4 -4.24 -3.43 5.61
N ILE A 5 -5.44 -3.25 6.17
CA ILE A 5 -5.61 -2.52 7.42
C ILE A 5 -4.92 -3.26 8.56
N ARG A 6 -5.05 -4.58 8.61
CA ARG A 6 -4.38 -5.40 9.61
C ARG A 6 -2.87 -5.27 9.51
N TRP A 7 -2.33 -5.32 8.29
CA TRP A 7 -0.89 -5.15 8.07
C TRP A 7 -0.42 -3.79 8.58
N ALA A 8 -1.16 -2.73 8.27
CA ALA A 8 -0.82 -1.38 8.71
C ALA A 8 -0.80 -1.28 10.24
N LYS A 9 -1.81 -1.82 10.90
CA LYS A 9 -1.88 -1.82 12.37
C LYS A 9 -0.75 -2.63 12.98
N ASN A 10 -0.43 -3.78 12.42
CA ASN A 10 0.63 -4.64 12.94
C ASN A 10 2.01 -4.02 12.79
N ASN A 11 2.19 -3.12 11.84
CA ASN A 11 3.47 -2.47 11.58
C ASN A 11 3.50 -1.02 12.05
N ASN A 12 2.48 -0.57 12.77
CA ASN A 12 2.34 0.80 13.26
C ASN A 12 2.42 1.84 12.13
N ILE A 13 1.77 1.52 11.01
CA ILE A 13 1.72 2.39 9.83
C ILE A 13 0.44 3.19 9.85
N GLU A 14 0.55 4.51 9.70
CA GLU A 14 -0.62 5.35 9.53
C GLU A 14 -1.25 5.08 8.16
N TYR A 15 -2.58 5.06 8.14
CA TYR A 15 -3.30 4.88 6.89
C TYR A 15 -4.55 5.74 6.86
N ILE A 16 -4.97 6.07 5.65
CA ILE A 16 -6.19 6.85 5.40
C ILE A 16 -7.07 6.02 4.47
N LYS A 17 -8.28 5.72 4.93
CA LYS A 17 -9.25 4.98 4.11
C LYS A 17 -10.26 5.96 3.50
N SER A 18 -10.46 5.86 2.20
CA SER A 18 -11.45 6.67 1.47
C SER A 18 -12.11 5.79 0.42
N GLY A 19 -13.34 5.32 0.70
CA GLY A 19 -14.04 4.40 -0.20
C GLY A 19 -13.25 3.11 -0.41
N ASP A 20 -12.94 2.80 -1.65
CA ASP A 20 -12.19 1.60 -2.02
C ASP A 20 -10.67 1.82 -2.05
N LYS A 21 -10.23 2.98 -1.60
CA LYS A 21 -8.82 3.35 -1.61
C LYS A 21 -8.27 3.45 -0.19
N ILE A 22 -7.08 2.89 0.02
CA ILE A 22 -6.34 3.06 1.28
C ILE A 22 -4.98 3.64 0.93
N THR A 23 -4.61 4.71 1.61
CA THR A 23 -3.31 5.36 1.47
C THR A 23 -2.49 5.04 2.70
N LEU A 24 -1.30 4.46 2.50
CA LEU A 24 -0.39 4.08 3.57
C LEU A 24 0.80 5.04 3.58
N LEU A 25 1.13 5.54 4.76
CA LEU A 25 2.24 6.47 4.95
C LEU A 25 3.44 5.67 5.49
N LEU A 26 4.35 5.30 4.59
CA LEU A 26 5.52 4.47 4.92
C LEU A 26 6.74 5.36 5.16
N GLY A 27 6.88 5.81 6.39
CA GLY A 27 7.92 6.76 6.75
C GLY A 27 7.63 8.14 6.18
N SER A 28 8.63 8.99 6.12
CA SER A 28 8.47 10.36 5.61
C SER A 28 8.63 10.46 4.09
N ILE A 29 9.10 9.39 3.45
CA ILE A 29 9.48 9.40 2.04
C ILE A 29 8.46 8.73 1.14
N TYR A 30 7.96 7.54 1.55
CA TYR A 30 7.11 6.71 0.70
C TYR A 30 5.65 6.79 1.10
N THR A 31 4.79 6.83 0.08
CA THR A 31 3.35 6.70 0.22
C THR A 31 2.90 5.61 -0.73
N VAL A 32 2.04 4.72 -0.27
CA VAL A 32 1.49 3.66 -1.11
C VAL A 32 -0.02 3.78 -1.12
N GLU A 33 -0.59 3.89 -2.31
CA GLU A 33 -2.04 3.91 -2.51
C GLU A 33 -2.48 2.55 -3.03
N VAL A 34 -3.46 1.95 -2.38
CA VAL A 34 -4.03 0.68 -2.82
C VAL A 34 -5.51 0.86 -3.06
N ILE A 35 -5.95 0.52 -4.26
CA ILE A 35 -7.36 0.61 -4.64
C ILE A 35 -7.86 -0.80 -4.92
N LYS A 36 -8.96 -1.18 -4.29
CA LYS A 36 -9.58 -2.49 -4.53
C LYS A 36 -10.46 -2.40 -5.77
N GLY A 37 -10.09 -3.13 -6.82
CA GLY A 37 -10.91 -3.31 -7.99
C GLY A 37 -11.80 -4.53 -7.86
N LYS A 38 -12.49 -4.89 -8.93
CA LYS A 38 -13.45 -6.00 -8.91
C LYS A 38 -12.76 -7.36 -8.66
N ASN A 39 -11.66 -7.62 -9.33
CA ASN A 39 -10.92 -8.88 -9.23
C ASN A 39 -9.44 -8.69 -8.93
N LYS A 40 -9.01 -7.46 -8.72
CA LYS A 40 -7.59 -7.12 -8.55
C LYS A 40 -7.44 -5.97 -7.58
N TYR A 41 -6.21 -5.82 -7.10
CA TYR A 41 -5.79 -4.65 -6.34
C TYR A 41 -4.86 -3.83 -7.23
N TYR A 42 -5.06 -2.52 -7.25
CA TYR A 42 -4.18 -1.60 -7.98
C TYR A 42 -3.34 -0.86 -6.96
N MET A 43 -2.04 -0.90 -7.12
CA MET A 43 -1.11 -0.29 -6.19
C MET A 43 -0.29 0.77 -6.91
N LYS A 44 -0.14 1.92 -6.27
CA LYS A 44 0.71 3.01 -6.73
C LYS A 44 1.66 3.38 -5.61
N LYS A 45 2.94 3.44 -5.91
CA LYS A 45 3.96 3.81 -4.94
C LYS A 45 4.50 5.19 -5.30
N LEU A 46 4.53 6.07 -4.30
CA LEU A 46 5.03 7.43 -4.47
C LEU A 46 6.24 7.65 -3.56
N LYS A 47 7.23 8.37 -4.07
CA LYS A 47 8.40 8.79 -3.31
C LYS A 47 8.45 10.30 -3.40
N TYR A 48 8.42 10.99 -2.23
CA TYR A 48 8.29 12.44 -2.16
C TYR A 48 7.12 12.95 -3.00
N ASN A 49 5.96 12.25 -2.92
CA ASN A 49 4.73 12.57 -3.66
C ASN A 49 4.83 12.43 -5.18
N ASN A 50 5.91 11.84 -5.69
CA ASN A 50 6.05 11.55 -7.12
C ASN A 50 5.88 10.05 -7.35
N GLU A 51 5.06 9.68 -8.32
CA GLU A 51 4.84 8.27 -8.63
C GLU A 51 6.13 7.64 -9.15
N VAL A 52 6.57 6.57 -8.52
CA VAL A 52 7.79 5.85 -8.90
C VAL A 52 7.53 4.43 -9.37
N ALA A 53 6.35 3.88 -9.07
CA ALA A 53 5.98 2.54 -9.51
C ALA A 53 4.46 2.38 -9.44
N GLN A 54 3.92 1.54 -10.32
CA GLN A 54 2.53 1.13 -10.23
C GLN A 54 2.41 -0.30 -10.73
N ALA A 55 1.50 -1.07 -10.14
CA ALA A 55 1.29 -2.46 -10.49
C ALA A 55 -0.11 -2.88 -10.06
N ASP A 56 -0.59 -3.99 -10.62
CA ASP A 56 -1.82 -4.59 -10.16
C ASP A 56 -1.52 -6.01 -9.69
N PHE A 57 -2.30 -6.47 -8.70
CA PHE A 57 -2.10 -7.76 -8.08
C PHE A 57 -3.45 -8.45 -7.87
N SER A 58 -3.48 -9.76 -8.08
CA SER A 58 -4.69 -10.56 -7.84
C SER A 58 -4.74 -11.13 -6.43
N LEU A 59 -3.60 -11.27 -5.76
CA LEU A 59 -3.51 -11.88 -4.44
C LEU A 59 -2.85 -10.95 -3.42
N TRP A 60 -3.37 -11.00 -2.20
CA TRP A 60 -2.84 -10.21 -1.09
C TRP A 60 -1.34 -10.48 -0.83
N GLY A 61 -0.91 -11.73 -0.95
CA GLY A 61 0.49 -12.09 -0.70
C GLY A 61 1.49 -11.28 -1.49
N TYR A 62 1.19 -10.96 -2.75
CA TYR A 62 2.07 -10.14 -3.59
C TYR A 62 2.14 -8.71 -3.09
N ILE A 63 1.00 -8.17 -2.65
CA ILE A 63 0.94 -6.82 -2.10
C ILE A 63 1.76 -6.75 -0.82
N GLU A 64 1.60 -7.75 0.05
CA GLU A 64 2.33 -7.82 1.31
C GLU A 64 3.83 -7.84 1.09
N ASP A 65 4.31 -8.61 0.09
CA ASP A 65 5.73 -8.67 -0.23
C ASP A 65 6.27 -7.30 -0.64
N VAL A 66 5.54 -6.58 -1.47
CA VAL A 66 5.93 -5.24 -1.91
C VAL A 66 5.94 -4.26 -0.74
N LEU A 67 4.92 -4.33 0.12
CA LEU A 67 4.84 -3.45 1.29
C LEU A 67 5.99 -3.71 2.26
N ASN A 68 6.30 -4.97 2.53
CA ASN A 68 7.39 -5.33 3.42
C ASN A 68 8.75 -4.86 2.86
N SER A 69 8.97 -5.02 1.56
CA SER A 69 10.18 -4.53 0.90
C SER A 69 10.30 -3.01 0.99
N THR A 70 9.20 -2.29 0.78
CA THR A 70 9.19 -0.84 0.85
C THR A 70 9.45 -0.36 2.27
N LEU A 71 8.85 -1.03 3.26
CA LEU A 71 9.04 -0.68 4.66
C LEU A 71 10.50 -0.82 5.09
N LYS A 72 11.21 -1.82 4.58
CA LYS A 72 12.64 -2.00 4.89
C LYS A 72 13.50 -0.86 4.36
N ARG A 73 13.05 -0.18 3.31
CA ARG A 73 13.79 0.93 2.69
C ARG A 73 13.40 2.30 3.28
N ALA A 74 12.33 2.32 4.03
CA ALA A 74 11.78 3.59 4.55
C ALA A 74 12.53 4.11 5.79
#